data_908db4d951e6e837013af0416c074e76
#
_entry.id   908db4d951e6e837013af0416c074e76
#
_cell.length_a   1.000
_cell.length_b   1.000
_cell.length_c   1.000
_cell.angle_alpha   90.00
_cell.angle_beta   90.00
_cell.angle_gamma   90.00
#
_symmetry.space_group_name_H-M   'P 1'
#
loop_
_entity.id
_entity.type
_entity.pdbx_description
1 polymer ?
#
loop_
_entity_poly.entity_id
_entity_poly.type
_entity_poly.pdbx_seq_one_letter_code
_entity_poly.pdbx_strand_id
1 'polypeptide(L)'
;MIDAHLSFVTDPHGKVEAVILHLHGNNITMPRIGISAAAAHEMASQLGYRIDGHIPLPGSEAALRRQIAGILDNKPDYAEMGPALADAARQQMPKLGPKIAGLGAVQSIKYLGVDPLGNDLYKVTQKNGTRRWTIMVDSKGIVTGLEVERGWW
;
A
#
# COMPACT_ATOMS: atom_id res chain seq x y z
N MET A 1 0.50 -9.34 23.57
CA MET A 1 -0.91 -9.50 23.14
C MET A 1 -1.39 -8.14 22.69
N ILE A 2 -1.88 -7.99 21.45
CA ILE A 2 -2.41 -6.70 20.97
C ILE A 2 -3.85 -6.63 21.46
N ASP A 3 -4.15 -5.67 22.34
CA ASP A 3 -5.52 -5.37 22.77
C ASP A 3 -6.16 -4.46 21.71
N ALA A 4 -6.91 -5.07 20.80
CA ALA A 4 -7.63 -4.38 19.75
C ALA A 4 -9.04 -4.99 19.61
N HIS A 5 -10.07 -4.14 19.63
CA HIS A 5 -11.44 -4.57 19.35
C HIS A 5 -12.18 -3.53 18.52
N LEU A 6 -13.25 -3.96 17.88
CA LEU A 6 -14.11 -3.12 17.05
C LEU A 6 -15.48 -2.96 17.69
N SER A 7 -15.99 -1.73 17.69
CA SER A 7 -17.38 -1.42 18.05
C SER A 7 -18.10 -0.85 16.82
N PHE A 8 -19.37 -1.23 16.65
CA PHE A 8 -20.22 -0.71 15.58
C PHE A 8 -21.14 0.37 16.13
N VAL A 9 -21.18 1.51 15.46
CA VAL A 9 -22.16 2.57 15.72
C VAL A 9 -23.31 2.37 14.74
N THR A 10 -24.51 2.20 15.24
CA THR A 10 -25.71 1.99 14.43
C THR A 10 -26.73 3.11 14.63
N ASP A 11 -27.47 3.42 13.58
CA ASP A 11 -28.65 4.29 13.67
C ASP A 11 -29.81 3.60 14.43
N PRO A 12 -30.93 4.31 14.73
CA PRO A 12 -32.09 3.73 15.39
C PRO A 12 -32.77 2.58 14.62
N HIS A 13 -32.43 2.41 13.33
CA HIS A 13 -32.94 1.34 12.48
C HIS A 13 -31.99 0.16 12.37
N GLY A 14 -30.87 0.17 13.14
CA GLY A 14 -29.87 -0.89 13.16
C GLY A 14 -28.88 -0.86 12.01
N LYS A 15 -28.85 0.20 11.20
CA LYS A 15 -27.89 0.35 10.09
C LYS A 15 -26.56 0.89 10.64
N VAL A 16 -25.47 0.24 10.29
CA VAL A 16 -24.13 0.68 10.69
C VAL A 16 -23.77 2.01 10.03
N GLU A 17 -23.45 3.02 10.82
CA GLU A 17 -23.01 4.34 10.39
C GLU A 17 -21.50 4.53 10.53
N ALA A 18 -20.87 3.87 11.50
CA ALA A 18 -19.43 3.93 11.71
C ALA A 18 -18.93 2.66 12.41
N VAL A 19 -17.62 2.44 12.31
CA VAL A 19 -16.89 1.47 13.11
C VAL A 19 -15.87 2.22 13.96
N ILE A 20 -15.75 1.87 15.24
CA ILE A 20 -14.73 2.39 16.12
C ILE A 20 -13.70 1.29 16.36
N LEU A 21 -12.46 1.53 15.95
CA LEU A 21 -11.33 0.69 16.31
C LEU A 21 -10.76 1.18 17.64
N HIS A 22 -10.80 0.32 18.65
CA HIS A 22 -10.16 0.54 19.94
C HIS A 22 -8.78 -0.13 19.89
N LEU A 23 -7.72 0.68 19.96
CA LEU A 23 -6.34 0.20 19.86
C LEU A 23 -5.47 0.91 20.90
N HIS A 24 -4.91 0.16 21.84
CA HIS A 24 -4.02 0.69 22.90
C HIS A 24 -4.57 1.93 23.60
N GLY A 25 -5.87 1.93 23.95
CA GLY A 25 -6.53 3.05 24.62
C GLY A 25 -6.92 4.23 23.71
N ASN A 26 -6.66 4.15 22.41
CA ASN A 26 -7.10 5.12 21.43
C ASN A 26 -8.34 4.62 20.69
N ASN A 27 -9.26 5.54 20.41
CA ASN A 27 -10.48 5.27 19.64
C ASN A 27 -10.37 5.95 18.27
N ILE A 28 -10.33 5.15 17.21
CA ILE A 28 -10.31 5.64 15.83
C ILE A 28 -11.68 5.39 15.22
N THR A 29 -12.43 6.47 15.00
CA THR A 29 -13.75 6.38 14.36
C THR A 29 -13.60 6.38 12.85
N MET A 30 -14.10 5.33 12.22
CA MET A 30 -14.15 5.17 10.76
C MET A 30 -15.62 5.29 10.31
N PRO A 31 -16.02 6.44 9.75
CA PRO A 31 -17.39 6.63 9.26
C PRO A 31 -17.65 5.71 8.07
N ARG A 32 -18.89 5.28 7.92
CA ARG A 32 -19.32 4.52 6.76
C ARG A 32 -19.19 5.37 5.50
N ILE A 33 -18.39 4.89 4.54
CA ILE A 33 -18.40 5.47 3.20
C ILE A 33 -19.60 4.94 2.43
N GLY A 34 -20.34 5.84 1.79
CA GLY A 34 -21.54 5.52 1.01
C GLY A 34 -21.21 4.90 -0.34
N ILE A 35 -20.68 3.67 -0.34
CA ILE A 35 -20.59 2.90 -1.59
C ILE A 35 -21.90 2.17 -1.78
N SER A 36 -22.47 2.22 -3.00
CA SER A 36 -23.63 1.38 -3.33
C SER A 36 -23.26 -0.10 -3.18
N ALA A 37 -24.22 -0.95 -2.86
CA ALA A 37 -24.01 -2.40 -2.79
C ALA A 37 -23.47 -2.96 -4.12
N ALA A 38 -23.90 -2.40 -5.26
CA ALA A 38 -23.40 -2.78 -6.58
C ALA A 38 -21.91 -2.43 -6.75
N ALA A 39 -21.47 -1.23 -6.34
CA ALA A 39 -20.08 -0.83 -6.42
C ALA A 39 -19.21 -1.65 -5.47
N ALA A 40 -19.68 -1.97 -4.27
CA ALA A 40 -18.96 -2.83 -3.34
C ALA A 40 -18.79 -4.26 -3.90
N HIS A 41 -19.83 -4.80 -4.53
CA HIS A 41 -19.77 -6.11 -5.17
C HIS A 41 -18.79 -6.12 -6.35
N GLU A 42 -18.83 -5.09 -7.19
CA GLU A 42 -17.92 -4.94 -8.32
C GLU A 42 -16.45 -4.84 -7.85
N MET A 43 -16.16 -4.02 -6.84
CA MET A 43 -14.82 -3.92 -6.26
C MET A 43 -14.33 -5.27 -5.70
N ALA A 44 -15.18 -5.99 -4.98
CA ALA A 44 -14.84 -7.30 -4.43
C ALA A 44 -14.59 -8.34 -5.56
N SER A 45 -15.39 -8.30 -6.61
CA SER A 45 -15.26 -9.18 -7.78
C SER A 45 -13.95 -8.88 -8.53
N GLN A 46 -13.62 -7.62 -8.76
CA GLN A 46 -12.36 -7.22 -9.41
C GLN A 46 -11.14 -7.63 -8.58
N LEU A 47 -11.18 -7.46 -7.25
CA LEU A 47 -10.11 -7.89 -6.38
C LEU A 47 -9.94 -9.41 -6.42
N GLY A 48 -11.03 -10.18 -6.31
CA GLY A 48 -11.00 -11.63 -6.43
C GLY A 48 -10.40 -12.09 -7.75
N TYR A 49 -10.82 -11.49 -8.86
CA TYR A 49 -10.29 -11.78 -10.19
C TYR A 49 -8.78 -11.53 -10.30
N ARG A 50 -8.28 -10.43 -9.70
CA ARG A 50 -6.85 -10.13 -9.68
C ARG A 50 -6.07 -11.11 -8.82
N ILE A 51 -6.58 -11.48 -7.66
CA ILE A 51 -5.94 -12.45 -6.75
C ILE A 51 -5.84 -13.82 -7.44
N ASP A 52 -6.95 -14.34 -7.95
CA ASP A 52 -7.01 -15.67 -8.57
C ASP A 52 -6.21 -15.74 -9.87
N GLY A 53 -6.26 -14.68 -10.68
CA GLY A 53 -5.56 -14.59 -11.96
C GLY A 53 -4.10 -14.14 -11.84
N HIS A 54 -3.60 -13.79 -10.64
CA HIS A 54 -2.29 -13.18 -10.47
C HIS A 54 -2.08 -11.96 -11.38
N ILE A 55 -3.07 -11.06 -11.43
CA ILE A 55 -3.09 -9.92 -12.36
C ILE A 55 -2.67 -8.64 -11.62
N PRO A 56 -1.53 -8.02 -11.97
CA PRO A 56 -1.10 -6.76 -11.37
C PRO A 56 -1.98 -5.58 -11.82
N LEU A 57 -1.99 -4.52 -11.04
CA LEU A 57 -2.54 -3.24 -11.44
C LEU A 57 -1.79 -2.72 -12.68
N PRO A 58 -2.50 -2.15 -13.66
CA PRO A 58 -1.86 -1.57 -14.82
C PRO A 58 -0.81 -0.53 -14.41
N GLY A 59 0.42 -0.69 -14.90
CA GLY A 59 1.51 0.25 -14.64
C GLY A 59 2.19 0.15 -13.26
N SER A 60 1.75 -0.74 -12.36
CA SER A 60 2.30 -0.82 -11.00
C SER A 60 3.79 -1.17 -10.97
N GLU A 61 4.27 -2.10 -11.82
CA GLU A 61 5.69 -2.42 -11.91
C GLU A 61 6.52 -1.22 -12.39
N ALA A 62 6.02 -0.51 -13.42
CA ALA A 62 6.70 0.67 -13.94
C ALA A 62 6.76 1.80 -12.91
N ALA A 63 5.68 2.01 -12.17
CA ALA A 63 5.65 2.95 -11.05
C ALA A 63 6.64 2.55 -9.95
N LEU A 64 6.67 1.27 -9.57
CA LEU A 64 7.63 0.78 -8.57
C LEU A 64 9.08 1.02 -9.02
N ARG A 65 9.40 0.73 -10.29
CA ARG A 65 10.74 1.00 -10.84
C ARG A 65 11.14 2.46 -10.73
N ARG A 66 10.23 3.39 -11.09
CA ARG A 66 10.49 4.83 -10.99
C ARG A 66 10.69 5.27 -9.54
N GLN A 67 9.85 4.80 -8.63
CA GLN A 67 9.99 5.12 -7.21
C GLN A 67 11.33 4.63 -6.64
N ILE A 68 11.72 3.39 -6.93
CA ILE A 68 13.01 2.86 -6.47
C ILE A 68 14.17 3.65 -7.10
N ALA A 69 14.12 3.94 -8.40
CA ALA A 69 15.16 4.73 -9.07
C ALA A 69 15.31 6.13 -8.41
N GLY A 70 14.18 6.80 -8.15
CA GLY A 70 14.20 8.09 -7.45
C GLY A 70 14.82 8.02 -6.06
N ILE A 71 14.58 6.93 -5.32
CA ILE A 71 15.21 6.71 -3.99
C ILE A 71 16.72 6.49 -4.14
N LEU A 72 17.15 5.70 -5.11
CA LEU A 72 18.58 5.41 -5.36
C LEU A 72 19.33 6.68 -5.78
N ASP A 73 18.70 7.55 -6.55
CA ASP A 73 19.25 8.83 -7.02
C ASP A 73 19.13 9.96 -5.98
N ASN A 74 18.56 9.66 -4.80
CA ASN A 74 18.22 10.65 -3.75
C ASN A 74 17.31 11.78 -4.28
N LYS A 75 16.44 11.45 -5.21
CA LYS A 75 15.44 12.32 -5.85
C LYS A 75 14.09 11.63 -5.96
N PRO A 76 13.41 11.31 -4.83
CA PRO A 76 12.09 10.69 -4.87
C PRO A 76 11.10 11.58 -5.60
N ASP A 77 10.33 11.01 -6.52
CA ASP A 77 9.27 11.73 -7.23
C ASP A 77 7.99 11.75 -6.41
N TYR A 78 7.85 12.76 -5.57
CA TYR A 78 6.66 12.97 -4.76
C TYR A 78 5.43 13.41 -5.58
N ALA A 79 5.61 13.88 -6.82
CA ALA A 79 4.49 14.28 -7.66
C ALA A 79 3.71 13.08 -8.21
N GLU A 80 4.37 11.93 -8.33
CA GLU A 80 3.72 10.66 -8.68
C GLU A 80 3.04 9.98 -7.47
N MET A 81 3.12 10.55 -6.27
CA MET A 81 2.51 10.01 -5.04
C MET A 81 1.24 10.76 -4.67
N GLY A 82 0.27 10.02 -4.11
CA GLY A 82 -0.87 10.64 -3.44
C GLY A 82 -0.41 11.48 -2.23
N PRO A 83 -1.15 12.54 -1.85
CA PRO A 83 -0.70 13.50 -0.84
C PRO A 83 -0.26 12.86 0.48
N ALA A 84 -1.06 11.94 1.01
CA ALA A 84 -0.76 11.24 2.27
C ALA A 84 0.53 10.41 2.19
N LEU A 85 0.75 9.70 1.06
CA LEU A 85 1.97 8.93 0.84
C LEU A 85 3.18 9.85 0.68
N ALA A 86 3.04 10.94 -0.08
CA ALA A 86 4.12 11.91 -0.28
C ALA A 86 4.59 12.53 1.04
N ASP A 87 3.67 12.87 1.93
CA ASP A 87 3.99 13.42 3.26
C ASP A 87 4.68 12.39 4.16
N ALA A 88 4.16 11.16 4.19
CA ALA A 88 4.80 10.06 4.91
C ALA A 88 6.20 9.74 4.36
N ALA A 89 6.36 9.72 3.04
CA ALA A 89 7.63 9.48 2.38
C ALA A 89 8.65 10.56 2.72
N ARG A 90 8.30 11.85 2.66
CA ARG A 90 9.21 12.95 3.07
C ARG A 90 9.74 12.78 4.48
N GLN A 91 8.88 12.34 5.41
CA GLN A 91 9.28 12.11 6.80
C GLN A 91 10.19 10.89 6.97
N GLN A 92 10.00 9.85 6.17
CA GLN A 92 10.71 8.58 6.31
C GLN A 92 11.99 8.49 5.48
N MET A 93 12.06 9.18 4.34
CA MET A 93 13.20 9.12 3.41
C MET A 93 14.55 9.44 4.04
N PRO A 94 14.70 10.40 4.97
CA PRO A 94 15.99 10.63 5.62
C PRO A 94 16.56 9.40 6.34
N LYS A 95 15.69 8.50 6.80
CA LYS A 95 16.09 7.27 7.51
C LYS A 95 16.11 6.04 6.59
N LEU A 96 15.15 5.92 5.69
CA LEU A 96 15.01 4.74 4.82
C LEU A 96 15.80 4.85 3.53
N GLY A 97 15.91 6.04 2.95
CA GLY A 97 16.60 6.26 1.68
C GLY A 97 18.00 5.69 1.66
N PRO A 98 18.88 6.04 2.63
CA PRO A 98 20.24 5.50 2.69
C PRO A 98 20.29 3.97 2.80
N LYS A 99 19.35 3.36 3.51
CA LYS A 99 19.28 1.89 3.67
C LYS A 99 18.88 1.21 2.37
N ILE A 100 17.91 1.78 1.65
CA ILE A 100 17.47 1.27 0.34
C ILE A 100 18.57 1.49 -0.69
N ALA A 101 19.21 2.65 -0.70
CA ALA A 101 20.34 2.96 -1.57
C ALA A 101 21.55 2.02 -1.33
N GLY A 102 21.79 1.62 -0.08
CA GLY A 102 22.82 0.65 0.29
C GLY A 102 22.62 -0.74 -0.31
N LEU A 103 21.41 -1.09 -0.73
CA LEU A 103 21.14 -2.33 -1.47
C LEU A 103 21.67 -2.28 -2.91
N GLY A 104 21.99 -1.09 -3.43
CA GLY A 104 22.57 -0.89 -4.75
C GLY A 104 21.59 -1.02 -5.90
N ALA A 105 22.09 -1.13 -7.12
CA ALA A 105 21.30 -1.14 -8.34
C ALA A 105 20.30 -2.32 -8.38
N VAL A 106 19.11 -2.06 -8.93
CA VAL A 106 18.09 -3.09 -9.18
C VAL A 106 18.57 -4.03 -10.29
N GLN A 107 18.56 -5.33 -10.00
CA GLN A 107 18.90 -6.39 -10.94
C GLN A 107 17.66 -7.03 -11.55
N SER A 108 16.63 -7.24 -10.73
CA SER A 108 15.34 -7.79 -11.22
C SER A 108 14.17 -7.35 -10.34
N ILE A 109 12.99 -7.29 -10.96
CA ILE A 109 11.71 -7.14 -10.29
C ILE A 109 10.84 -8.30 -10.74
N LYS A 110 10.28 -9.04 -9.79
CA LYS A 110 9.38 -10.17 -10.06
C LYS A 110 8.07 -9.97 -9.32
N TYR A 111 6.98 -10.00 -10.06
CA TYR A 111 5.64 -9.99 -9.49
C TYR A 111 5.38 -11.26 -8.67
N LEU A 112 4.76 -11.11 -7.49
CA LEU A 112 4.45 -12.22 -6.58
C LEU A 112 2.96 -12.48 -6.44
N GLY A 113 2.12 -11.51 -6.73
CA GLY A 113 0.66 -11.62 -6.57
C GLY A 113 0.05 -10.35 -5.98
N VAL A 114 -1.20 -10.48 -5.55
CA VAL A 114 -2.00 -9.43 -4.91
C VAL A 114 -2.22 -9.79 -3.45
N ASP A 115 -2.08 -8.83 -2.54
CA ASP A 115 -2.45 -9.06 -1.14
C ASP A 115 -3.96 -8.91 -0.92
N PRO A 116 -4.50 -9.30 0.25
CA PRO A 116 -5.93 -9.19 0.53
C PRO A 116 -6.48 -7.75 0.53
N LEU A 117 -5.62 -6.74 0.57
CA LEU A 117 -5.98 -5.32 0.51
C LEU A 117 -5.96 -4.77 -0.92
N GLY A 118 -5.57 -5.60 -1.90
CA GLY A 118 -5.51 -5.23 -3.31
C GLY A 118 -4.19 -4.61 -3.75
N ASN A 119 -3.17 -4.62 -2.89
CA ASN A 119 -1.84 -4.14 -3.25
C ASN A 119 -1.08 -5.19 -4.06
N ASP A 120 -0.30 -4.73 -5.03
CA ASP A 120 0.62 -5.60 -5.76
C ASP A 120 1.89 -5.87 -4.96
N LEU A 121 2.29 -7.12 -4.93
CA LEU A 121 3.49 -7.59 -4.26
C LEU A 121 4.58 -7.89 -5.29
N TYR A 122 5.77 -7.36 -5.04
CA TYR A 122 6.94 -7.57 -5.88
C TYR A 122 8.16 -8.00 -5.07
N LYS A 123 8.90 -8.95 -5.61
CA LYS A 123 10.25 -9.27 -5.16
C LYS A 123 11.24 -8.43 -5.97
N VAL A 124 11.96 -7.55 -5.32
CA VAL A 124 13.01 -6.73 -5.92
C VAL A 124 14.36 -7.24 -5.47
N THR A 125 15.17 -7.70 -6.44
CA THR A 125 16.55 -8.09 -6.22
C THR A 125 17.45 -6.94 -6.61
N GLN A 126 18.28 -6.50 -5.70
CA GLN A 126 19.29 -5.48 -5.86
C GLN A 126 20.67 -6.10 -5.63
N LYS A 127 21.73 -5.38 -5.99
CA LYS A 127 23.11 -5.89 -5.93
C LYS A 127 23.48 -6.51 -4.57
N ASN A 128 23.05 -5.88 -3.48
CA ASN A 128 23.45 -6.24 -2.11
C ASN A 128 22.30 -6.85 -1.29
N GLY A 129 21.18 -7.22 -1.91
CA GLY A 129 20.08 -7.86 -1.20
C GLY A 129 18.77 -7.91 -1.98
N THR A 130 17.82 -8.61 -1.40
CA THR A 130 16.47 -8.77 -1.96
C THR A 130 15.46 -8.29 -0.94
N ARG A 131 14.42 -7.58 -1.42
CA ARG A 131 13.29 -7.12 -0.57
C ARG A 131 11.97 -7.38 -1.27
N ARG A 132 10.95 -7.59 -0.45
CA ARG A 132 9.56 -7.56 -0.92
C ARG A 132 9.06 -6.12 -0.83
N TRP A 133 8.43 -5.69 -1.90
CA TRP A 133 7.79 -4.39 -2.02
C TRP A 133 6.30 -4.59 -2.23
N THR A 134 5.54 -3.70 -1.64
CA THR A 134 4.10 -3.62 -1.83
C THR A 134 3.79 -2.26 -2.45
N ILE A 135 2.98 -2.24 -3.51
CA ILE A 135 2.60 -1.00 -4.18
C ILE A 135 1.11 -1.01 -4.52
N MET A 136 0.47 0.14 -4.35
CA MET A 136 -0.86 0.46 -4.83
C MET A 136 -0.79 1.66 -5.76
N VAL A 137 -1.39 1.54 -6.93
CA VAL A 137 -1.60 2.65 -7.86
C VAL A 137 -3.10 2.83 -8.08
N ASP A 138 -3.54 4.07 -8.21
CA ASP A 138 -4.93 4.38 -8.56
C ASP A 138 -5.16 4.30 -10.08
N SER A 139 -6.40 4.53 -10.50
CA SER A 139 -6.79 4.49 -11.92
C SER A 139 -6.12 5.58 -12.78
N LYS A 140 -5.46 6.57 -12.17
CA LYS A 140 -4.70 7.63 -12.84
C LYS A 140 -3.19 7.33 -12.86
N GLY A 141 -2.77 6.20 -12.27
CA GLY A 141 -1.37 5.82 -12.16
C GLY A 141 -0.63 6.49 -11.01
N ILE A 142 -1.34 7.17 -10.09
CA ILE A 142 -0.75 7.78 -8.89
C ILE A 142 -0.49 6.68 -7.87
N VAL A 143 0.70 6.68 -7.29
CA VAL A 143 1.08 5.75 -6.21
C VAL A 143 0.41 6.20 -4.92
N THR A 144 -0.52 5.40 -4.42
CA THR A 144 -1.28 5.67 -3.19
C THR A 144 -0.79 4.88 -1.99
N GLY A 145 -0.04 3.81 -2.23
CA GLY A 145 0.61 3.00 -1.21
C GLY A 145 1.95 2.48 -1.70
N LEU A 146 2.97 2.55 -0.86
CA LEU A 146 4.30 2.00 -1.14
C LEU A 146 4.93 1.56 0.18
N GLU A 147 5.30 0.29 0.25
CA GLU A 147 5.95 -0.28 1.42
C GLU A 147 7.10 -1.19 0.99
N VAL A 148 8.18 -1.15 1.77
CA VAL A 148 9.28 -2.10 1.67
C VAL A 148 9.32 -2.94 2.94
N GLU A 149 9.32 -4.26 2.78
CA GLU A 149 9.44 -5.18 3.90
C GLU A 149 10.71 -4.88 4.69
N ARG A 150 10.53 -4.64 5.98
CA ARG A 150 11.64 -4.45 6.90
C ARG A 150 12.38 -5.78 7.04
N GLY A 151 13.47 -5.93 6.31
CA GLY A 151 14.44 -6.97 6.59
C GLY A 151 15.19 -6.63 7.88
N TRP A 152 15.91 -7.60 8.41
CA TRP A 152 16.87 -7.36 9.48
C TRP A 152 17.95 -6.40 8.95
N TRP A 153 17.86 -5.16 9.38
CA TRP A 153 18.85 -4.13 9.06
C TRP A 153 20.04 -4.24 10.02
#